data_4f1a005599902eca6e9d50aca5480ef3
#
_entry.id   4f1a005599902eca6e9d50aca5480ef3
#
_cell.length_a   1.000
_cell.length_b   1.000
_cell.length_c   1.000
_cell.angle_alpha   90.00
_cell.angle_beta   90.00
_cell.angle_gamma   90.00
#
_symmetry.space_group_name_H-M   'P 1'
#
loop_
_entity.id
_entity.type
_entity.pdbx_description
1 polymer ?
#
loop_
_entity_poly.entity_id
_entity_poly.type
_entity_poly.pdbx_seq_one_letter_code
_entity_poly.pdbx_strand_id
1 'polypeptide(L)'
;MSTTSDSSPVLVVGGGIADLSTALALSRKGIPVQVIEQAAEFKEIGAGIQLGPNVFRMFEVLGLSEAVFRWAAFPEALEMRDSITGETVVEMRIDNLYQKYHAPYGVIHRADLLDKIHDACRGTNLIELIPSRKVVSVEDNGRGVMVHTECGHTYQGAALIGCDGLWSTVRQHVIGDGKPVVSGHIAYRAVLPTADWPKEYRLSKMIIWCGDKTHLVHYPLRRGELFNLVVVFHSDRYEEGWDSYGDPTELQERFAEKCEPVRELLSKVNSWRMWVLCDRPPIKNWSKGRITLLGDAAHPMLQYLAQGAGMAIEDAVCLANQIEAANGTIPPRSVDTRTCATCAPRACRSWRKSTARSITPTRWCVSCATRYCANGPGKAALTCRGSTASNRSFRRSVACRSRRPRDS
;
A
#
# COMPACT_ATOMS: atom_id res chain seq x y z
N MET A 1 -17.63 36.47 -22.87
CA MET A 1 -17.28 35.45 -23.85
C MET A 1 -16.52 34.36 -23.09
N SER A 2 -17.22 33.29 -22.78
CA SER A 2 -16.64 32.16 -22.03
C SER A 2 -15.88 31.27 -23.02
N THR A 3 -14.56 31.32 -22.99
CA THR A 3 -13.73 30.35 -23.71
C THR A 3 -13.68 29.08 -22.83
N THR A 4 -14.65 28.18 -23.02
CA THR A 4 -14.47 26.79 -22.61
C THR A 4 -13.33 26.25 -23.48
N SER A 5 -12.16 26.10 -22.91
CA SER A 5 -11.09 25.34 -23.54
C SER A 5 -11.58 23.91 -23.69
N ASP A 6 -11.78 23.49 -24.92
CA ASP A 6 -12.20 22.15 -25.36
C ASP A 6 -10.99 21.19 -25.15
N SER A 7 -10.53 21.07 -23.88
CA SER A 7 -9.43 20.17 -23.54
C SER A 7 -9.99 18.78 -23.31
N SER A 8 -9.69 17.85 -24.21
CA SER A 8 -10.02 16.43 -24.03
C SER A 8 -9.56 15.94 -22.66
N PRO A 9 -10.39 15.18 -21.92
CA PRO A 9 -10.07 14.75 -20.57
C PRO A 9 -8.87 13.81 -20.54
N VAL A 10 -8.22 13.69 -19.38
CA VAL A 10 -7.31 12.60 -19.08
C VAL A 10 -8.14 11.40 -18.65
N LEU A 11 -7.90 10.23 -19.25
CA LEU A 11 -8.57 8.99 -18.88
C LEU A 11 -7.79 8.30 -17.77
N VAL A 12 -8.48 7.83 -16.73
CA VAL A 12 -7.94 7.01 -15.65
C VAL A 12 -8.68 5.69 -15.64
N VAL A 13 -7.97 4.56 -15.72
CA VAL A 13 -8.57 3.22 -15.72
C VAL A 13 -8.36 2.56 -14.37
N GLY A 14 -9.49 2.25 -13.71
CA GLY A 14 -9.63 1.68 -12.38
C GLY A 14 -10.42 2.58 -11.44
N GLY A 15 -10.89 2.06 -10.31
CA GLY A 15 -11.72 2.75 -9.32
C GLY A 15 -11.23 2.66 -7.88
N GLY A 16 -9.98 2.24 -7.66
CA GLY A 16 -9.37 2.09 -6.35
C GLY A 16 -8.76 3.38 -5.79
N ILE A 17 -7.99 3.24 -4.72
CA ILE A 17 -7.34 4.37 -4.02
C ILE A 17 -6.37 5.12 -4.96
N ALA A 18 -5.59 4.41 -5.77
CA ALA A 18 -4.65 4.99 -6.72
C ALA A 18 -5.36 5.87 -7.76
N ASP A 19 -6.42 5.33 -8.32
CA ASP A 19 -7.21 5.89 -9.41
C ASP A 19 -7.90 7.19 -9.00
N LEU A 20 -8.66 7.12 -7.92
CA LEU A 20 -9.39 8.27 -7.39
C LEU A 20 -8.44 9.34 -6.85
N SER A 21 -7.30 8.96 -6.23
CA SER A 21 -6.27 9.91 -5.83
C SER A 21 -5.64 10.61 -7.04
N THR A 22 -5.44 9.89 -8.15
CA THR A 22 -4.93 10.44 -9.40
C THR A 22 -5.92 11.43 -10.01
N ALA A 23 -7.19 11.05 -10.09
CA ALA A 23 -8.24 11.93 -10.60
C ALA A 23 -8.35 13.21 -9.76
N LEU A 24 -8.34 13.07 -8.43
CA LEU A 24 -8.39 14.21 -7.51
C LEU A 24 -7.16 15.11 -7.65
N ALA A 25 -5.94 14.54 -7.75
CA ALA A 25 -4.71 15.30 -7.92
C ALA A 25 -4.70 16.10 -9.22
N LEU A 26 -5.16 15.52 -10.33
CA LEU A 26 -5.28 16.18 -11.62
C LEU A 26 -6.35 17.30 -11.61
N SER A 27 -7.50 17.04 -11.01
CA SER A 27 -8.56 18.04 -10.89
C SER A 27 -8.14 19.27 -10.08
N ARG A 28 -7.27 19.08 -9.06
CA ARG A 28 -6.66 20.21 -8.31
C ARG A 28 -5.74 21.09 -9.19
N LYS A 29 -5.31 20.58 -10.34
CA LYS A 29 -4.55 21.32 -11.36
C LYS A 29 -5.42 21.86 -12.49
N GLY A 30 -6.75 21.76 -12.35
CA GLY A 30 -7.70 22.23 -13.36
C GLY A 30 -7.82 21.30 -14.59
N ILE A 31 -7.34 20.07 -14.50
CA ILE A 31 -7.35 19.09 -15.60
C ILE A 31 -8.62 18.25 -15.52
N PRO A 32 -9.46 18.20 -16.57
CA PRO A 32 -10.62 17.33 -16.62
C PRO A 32 -10.22 15.85 -16.67
N VAL A 33 -10.95 15.00 -15.95
CA VAL A 33 -10.65 13.57 -15.82
C VAL A 33 -11.91 12.72 -16.00
N GLN A 34 -11.78 11.62 -16.70
CA GLN A 34 -12.78 10.54 -16.72
C GLN A 34 -12.17 9.30 -16.08
N VAL A 35 -12.81 8.79 -15.02
CA VAL A 35 -12.43 7.57 -14.32
C VAL A 35 -13.31 6.43 -14.76
N ILE A 36 -12.72 5.39 -15.36
CA ILE A 36 -13.41 4.26 -15.97
C ILE A 36 -13.20 3.02 -15.10
N GLU A 37 -14.27 2.57 -14.41
CA GLU A 37 -14.22 1.46 -13.44
C GLU A 37 -15.08 0.28 -13.93
N GLN A 38 -14.56 -0.95 -13.79
CA GLN A 38 -15.27 -2.17 -14.18
C GLN A 38 -16.40 -2.55 -13.22
N ALA A 39 -16.26 -2.27 -11.93
CA ALA A 39 -17.27 -2.57 -10.93
C ALA A 39 -18.47 -1.63 -11.07
N ALA A 40 -19.66 -2.10 -10.64
CA ALA A 40 -20.88 -1.30 -10.65
C ALA A 40 -20.83 -0.13 -9.66
N GLU A 41 -19.96 -0.20 -8.65
CA GLU A 41 -19.80 0.81 -7.61
C GLU A 41 -18.33 0.98 -7.25
N PHE A 42 -17.93 2.18 -6.88
CA PHE A 42 -16.60 2.49 -6.35
C PHE A 42 -16.53 2.05 -4.89
N LYS A 43 -16.23 0.78 -4.66
CA LYS A 43 -16.16 0.18 -3.34
C LYS A 43 -14.92 -0.69 -3.19
N GLU A 44 -14.42 -0.78 -1.96
CA GLU A 44 -13.30 -1.64 -1.59
C GLU A 44 -13.75 -2.70 -0.59
N ILE A 45 -13.19 -3.90 -0.73
CA ILE A 45 -13.39 -4.96 0.26
C ILE A 45 -12.58 -4.63 1.51
N GLY A 46 -13.28 -4.56 2.64
CA GLY A 46 -12.79 -3.97 3.88
C GLY A 46 -11.69 -4.76 4.59
N ALA A 47 -10.50 -4.20 4.60
CA ALA A 47 -9.43 -4.54 5.53
C ALA A 47 -8.77 -3.24 6.01
N GLY A 48 -7.98 -3.32 7.08
CA GLY A 48 -7.21 -2.17 7.53
C GLY A 48 -6.04 -1.88 6.59
N ILE A 49 -5.68 -0.61 6.50
CA ILE A 49 -4.51 -0.11 5.79
C ILE A 49 -3.68 0.79 6.71
N GLN A 50 -2.37 0.74 6.56
CA GLN A 50 -1.42 1.53 7.33
C GLN A 50 -0.94 2.71 6.48
N LEU A 51 -0.86 3.89 7.09
CA LEU A 51 -0.54 5.15 6.44
C LEU A 51 0.61 5.83 7.20
N GLY A 52 1.73 5.99 6.51
CA GLY A 52 2.88 6.70 7.06
C GLY A 52 2.75 8.23 7.01
N PRO A 53 3.66 8.96 7.65
CA PRO A 53 3.69 10.43 7.59
C PRO A 53 3.77 11.00 6.17
N ASN A 54 4.42 10.28 5.24
CA ASN A 54 4.49 10.62 3.82
C ASN A 54 3.09 10.74 3.20
N VAL A 55 2.21 9.80 3.52
CA VAL A 55 0.84 9.74 2.97
C VAL A 55 -0.03 10.86 3.53
N PHE A 56 0.07 11.15 4.84
CA PHE A 56 -0.68 12.24 5.45
C PHE A 56 -0.33 13.60 4.85
N ARG A 57 0.92 13.82 4.43
CA ARG A 57 1.30 15.01 3.67
C ARG A 57 0.64 15.08 2.30
N MET A 58 0.45 13.95 1.64
CA MET A 58 -0.27 13.93 0.36
C MET A 58 -1.76 14.25 0.56
N PHE A 59 -2.35 13.84 1.67
CA PHE A 59 -3.72 14.24 2.00
C PHE A 59 -3.87 15.76 2.23
N GLU A 60 -2.85 16.44 2.72
CA GLU A 60 -2.85 17.91 2.78
C GLU A 60 -2.94 18.51 1.37
N VAL A 61 -2.11 18.02 0.45
CA VAL A 61 -2.12 18.47 -0.97
C VAL A 61 -3.44 18.18 -1.64
N LEU A 62 -4.05 17.02 -1.36
CA LEU A 62 -5.33 16.59 -1.92
C LEU A 62 -6.55 17.23 -1.23
N GLY A 63 -6.35 17.96 -0.11
CA GLY A 63 -7.44 18.54 0.68
C GLY A 63 -8.29 17.51 1.42
N LEU A 64 -7.69 16.36 1.79
CA LEU A 64 -8.35 15.23 2.44
C LEU A 64 -8.04 15.11 3.93
N SER A 65 -7.13 15.93 4.47
CA SER A 65 -6.61 15.77 5.83
C SER A 65 -7.71 15.63 6.87
N GLU A 66 -8.64 16.58 6.94
CA GLU A 66 -9.70 16.57 7.94
C GLU A 66 -10.61 15.33 7.82
N ALA A 67 -11.01 14.97 6.60
CA ALA A 67 -11.86 13.83 6.34
C ALA A 67 -11.19 12.52 6.78
N VAL A 68 -9.89 12.33 6.46
CA VAL A 68 -9.13 11.13 6.82
C VAL A 68 -8.86 11.09 8.34
N PHE A 69 -8.48 12.21 8.96
CA PHE A 69 -8.24 12.28 10.42
C PHE A 69 -9.43 11.85 11.26
N ARG A 70 -10.65 12.13 10.80
CA ARG A 70 -11.87 11.74 11.50
C ARG A 70 -12.08 10.22 11.57
N TRP A 71 -11.56 9.46 10.61
CA TRP A 71 -11.77 8.02 10.47
C TRP A 71 -10.54 7.19 10.82
N ALA A 72 -9.36 7.80 10.81
CA ALA A 72 -8.12 7.12 11.16
C ALA A 72 -8.02 6.85 12.66
N ALA A 73 -7.34 5.76 13.00
CA ALA A 73 -6.83 5.52 14.34
C ALA A 73 -5.31 5.77 14.35
N PHE A 74 -4.79 6.25 15.46
CA PHE A 74 -3.40 6.64 15.62
C PHE A 74 -2.74 5.79 16.70
N PRO A 75 -2.11 4.65 16.34
CA PRO A 75 -1.40 3.82 17.30
C PRO A 75 -0.26 4.58 17.97
N GLU A 76 -0.02 4.27 19.24
CA GLU A 76 1.07 4.87 20.03
C GLU A 76 2.42 4.21 19.76
N ALA A 77 2.39 2.92 19.35
CA ALA A 77 3.58 2.12 19.10
C ALA A 77 3.35 1.07 18.02
N LEU A 78 4.46 0.70 17.38
CA LEU A 78 4.60 -0.53 16.59
C LEU A 78 5.34 -1.54 17.47
N GLU A 79 4.77 -2.70 17.69
CA GLU A 79 5.31 -3.72 18.57
C GLU A 79 5.47 -5.04 17.80
N MET A 80 6.65 -5.65 17.91
CA MET A 80 6.92 -6.98 17.38
C MET A 80 7.05 -7.96 18.54
N ARG A 81 6.32 -9.06 18.45
CA ARG A 81 6.34 -10.16 19.40
C ARG A 81 6.76 -11.47 18.74
N ASP A 82 7.41 -12.31 19.49
CA ASP A 82 7.65 -13.70 19.10
C ASP A 82 6.33 -14.49 19.21
N SER A 83 5.95 -15.18 18.14
CA SER A 83 4.67 -15.89 18.10
C SER A 83 4.67 -17.24 18.84
N ILE A 84 5.83 -17.71 19.32
CA ILE A 84 5.98 -18.94 20.10
C ILE A 84 6.00 -18.60 21.59
N THR A 85 6.89 -17.67 22.01
CA THR A 85 7.06 -17.33 23.44
C THR A 85 6.06 -16.27 23.91
N GLY A 86 5.50 -15.47 23.01
CA GLY A 86 4.66 -14.32 23.35
C GLY A 86 5.44 -13.08 23.77
N GLU A 87 6.76 -13.16 23.88
CA GLU A 87 7.61 -12.06 24.35
C GLU A 87 7.74 -10.93 23.34
N THR A 88 7.81 -9.70 23.82
CA THR A 88 8.09 -8.54 23.00
C THR A 88 9.56 -8.54 22.55
N VAL A 89 9.77 -8.65 21.24
CA VAL A 89 11.10 -8.59 20.61
C VAL A 89 11.57 -7.15 20.48
N VAL A 90 10.69 -6.27 20.02
CA VAL A 90 10.97 -4.84 19.87
C VAL A 90 9.69 -4.03 19.95
N GLU A 91 9.78 -2.88 20.59
CA GLU A 91 8.74 -1.86 20.59
C GLU A 91 9.31 -0.54 20.08
N MET A 92 8.63 0.09 19.16
CA MET A 92 8.98 1.39 18.60
C MET A 92 7.84 2.37 18.88
N ARG A 93 8.09 3.36 19.73
CA ARG A 93 7.17 4.48 19.95
C ARG A 93 7.09 5.32 18.68
N ILE A 94 5.87 5.64 18.26
CA ILE A 94 5.59 6.41 17.05
C ILE A 94 4.80 7.69 17.29
N ASP A 95 4.44 7.95 18.54
CA ASP A 95 3.79 9.19 19.00
C ASP A 95 4.64 10.44 18.73
N ASN A 96 5.96 10.31 18.67
CA ASN A 96 6.89 11.40 18.36
C ASN A 96 7.07 11.67 16.84
N LEU A 97 6.49 10.86 15.96
CA LEU A 97 6.65 11.02 14.51
C LEU A 97 6.07 12.36 14.04
N TYR A 98 5.00 12.83 14.66
CA TYR A 98 4.43 14.13 14.34
C TYR A 98 5.41 15.27 14.58
N GLN A 99 6.16 15.25 15.68
CA GLN A 99 7.17 16.28 15.96
C GLN A 99 8.29 16.26 14.91
N LYS A 100 8.67 15.06 14.44
CA LYS A 100 9.80 14.88 13.52
C LYS A 100 9.42 15.15 12.05
N TYR A 101 8.24 14.71 11.64
CA TYR A 101 7.82 14.72 10.24
C TYR A 101 6.65 15.66 9.97
N HIS A 102 6.11 16.35 10.99
CA HIS A 102 4.92 17.20 10.94
C HIS A 102 3.69 16.48 10.37
N ALA A 103 3.66 15.15 10.50
CA ALA A 103 2.59 14.28 10.07
C ALA A 103 2.59 12.99 10.91
N PRO A 104 1.42 12.41 11.23
CA PRO A 104 1.33 11.21 12.05
C PRO A 104 1.60 9.94 11.25
N TYR A 105 1.72 8.83 11.96
CA TYR A 105 1.44 7.49 11.45
C TYR A 105 0.04 7.11 11.89
N GLY A 106 -0.78 6.60 10.98
CA GLY A 106 -2.13 6.19 11.27
C GLY A 106 -2.54 4.91 10.57
N VAL A 107 -3.67 4.36 10.97
CA VAL A 107 -4.32 3.21 10.35
C VAL A 107 -5.78 3.55 10.07
N ILE A 108 -6.31 3.06 8.97
CA ILE A 108 -7.69 3.35 8.56
C ILE A 108 -8.31 2.10 7.93
N HIS A 109 -9.63 1.99 8.00
CA HIS A 109 -10.35 1.00 7.20
C HIS A 109 -10.29 1.39 5.72
N ARG A 110 -9.93 0.44 4.85
CA ARG A 110 -9.66 0.72 3.43
C ARG A 110 -10.88 1.30 2.70
N ALA A 111 -12.06 0.79 2.99
CA ALA A 111 -13.30 1.32 2.44
C ALA A 111 -13.56 2.76 2.90
N ASP A 112 -13.31 3.09 4.18
CA ASP A 112 -13.49 4.45 4.68
C ASP A 112 -12.54 5.43 3.98
N LEU A 113 -11.30 5.03 3.71
CA LEU A 113 -10.36 5.85 2.95
C LEU A 113 -10.84 6.07 1.52
N LEU A 114 -11.26 5.00 0.83
CA LEU A 114 -11.78 5.11 -0.53
C LEU A 114 -13.02 6.01 -0.59
N ASP A 115 -13.96 5.85 0.34
CA ASP A 115 -15.17 6.69 0.43
C ASP A 115 -14.81 8.17 0.54
N LYS A 116 -13.81 8.53 1.35
CA LYS A 116 -13.43 9.95 1.51
C LYS A 116 -12.77 10.51 0.25
N ILE A 117 -11.99 9.72 -0.47
CA ILE A 117 -11.42 10.12 -1.76
C ILE A 117 -12.53 10.23 -2.80
N HIS A 118 -13.43 9.26 -2.85
CA HIS A 118 -14.59 9.24 -3.75
C HIS A 118 -15.52 10.45 -3.52
N ASP A 119 -15.86 10.76 -2.26
CA ASP A 119 -16.66 11.94 -1.91
C ASP A 119 -16.00 13.23 -2.44
N ALA A 120 -14.67 13.35 -2.28
CA ALA A 120 -13.92 14.50 -2.78
C ALA A 120 -13.91 14.57 -4.32
N CYS A 121 -13.84 13.43 -5.00
CA CYS A 121 -13.96 13.38 -6.46
C CYS A 121 -15.35 13.83 -6.95
N ARG A 122 -16.42 13.44 -6.25
CA ARG A 122 -17.78 13.88 -6.56
C ARG A 122 -18.03 15.37 -6.26
N GLY A 123 -17.21 15.96 -5.40
CA GLY A 123 -17.29 17.37 -5.03
C GLY A 123 -16.78 18.35 -6.09
N THR A 124 -16.34 17.86 -7.26
CA THR A 124 -15.85 18.70 -8.37
C THR A 124 -16.48 18.31 -9.70
N ASN A 125 -16.73 19.31 -10.57
CA ASN A 125 -17.23 19.11 -11.93
C ASN A 125 -16.12 18.72 -12.93
N LEU A 126 -14.88 18.64 -12.48
CA LEU A 126 -13.74 18.24 -13.33
C LEU A 126 -13.54 16.71 -13.39
N ILE A 127 -14.26 15.94 -12.58
CA ILE A 127 -14.12 14.49 -12.54
C ILE A 127 -15.45 13.85 -12.91
N GLU A 128 -15.44 13.03 -13.95
CA GLU A 128 -16.53 12.15 -14.32
C GLU A 128 -16.21 10.72 -13.88
N LEU A 129 -17.07 10.12 -13.06
CA LEU A 129 -16.94 8.75 -12.56
C LEU A 129 -17.84 7.83 -13.36
N ILE A 130 -17.26 6.84 -14.06
CA ILE A 130 -17.94 5.98 -15.02
C ILE A 130 -17.82 4.52 -14.56
N PRO A 131 -18.79 4.02 -13.77
CA PRO A 131 -18.82 2.63 -13.32
C PRO A 131 -19.32 1.66 -14.40
N SER A 132 -19.21 0.36 -14.16
CA SER A 132 -19.67 -0.73 -15.04
C SER A 132 -19.05 -0.69 -16.44
N ARG A 133 -17.76 -0.36 -16.53
CA ARG A 133 -17.02 -0.23 -17.79
C ARG A 133 -15.68 -0.97 -17.71
N LYS A 134 -15.72 -2.27 -17.96
CA LYS A 134 -14.51 -3.08 -18.02
C LYS A 134 -13.72 -2.78 -19.28
N VAL A 135 -12.51 -2.26 -19.11
CA VAL A 135 -11.59 -1.94 -20.21
C VAL A 135 -10.97 -3.24 -20.72
N VAL A 136 -10.99 -3.41 -22.04
CA VAL A 136 -10.44 -4.59 -22.73
C VAL A 136 -9.28 -4.25 -23.66
N SER A 137 -9.22 -3.04 -24.20
CA SER A 137 -8.09 -2.59 -25.00
C SER A 137 -7.93 -1.07 -24.96
N VAL A 138 -6.73 -0.64 -25.27
CA VAL A 138 -6.33 0.77 -25.30
C VAL A 138 -5.50 1.04 -26.55
N GLU A 139 -5.62 2.24 -27.10
CA GLU A 139 -4.89 2.67 -28.29
C GLU A 139 -4.33 4.07 -28.10
N ASP A 140 -3.14 4.31 -28.62
CA ASP A 140 -2.53 5.64 -28.77
C ASP A 140 -2.35 5.92 -30.28
N ASN A 141 -3.10 6.88 -30.81
CA ASN A 141 -3.04 7.26 -32.21
C ASN A 141 -2.10 8.45 -32.49
N GLY A 142 -1.29 8.83 -31.49
CA GLY A 142 -0.34 9.94 -31.55
C GLY A 142 -0.97 11.34 -31.38
N ARG A 143 -2.29 11.46 -31.50
CA ARG A 143 -3.05 12.72 -31.24
C ARG A 143 -3.82 12.67 -29.93
N GLY A 144 -4.21 11.47 -29.52
CA GLY A 144 -4.94 11.17 -28.29
C GLY A 144 -4.90 9.68 -27.99
N VAL A 145 -5.65 9.27 -26.99
CA VAL A 145 -5.82 7.88 -26.60
C VAL A 145 -7.28 7.46 -26.72
N MET A 146 -7.51 6.18 -27.02
CA MET A 146 -8.82 5.57 -27.00
C MET A 146 -8.83 4.37 -26.07
N VAL A 147 -9.91 4.21 -25.32
CA VAL A 147 -10.16 3.10 -24.42
C VAL A 147 -11.44 2.40 -24.86
N HIS A 148 -11.35 1.08 -25.09
CA HIS A 148 -12.49 0.26 -25.49
C HIS A 148 -12.92 -0.63 -24.34
N THR A 149 -14.21 -0.72 -24.12
CA THR A 149 -14.80 -1.51 -23.04
C THR A 149 -15.48 -2.77 -23.56
N GLU A 150 -15.61 -3.78 -22.70
CA GLU A 150 -16.25 -5.07 -23.00
C GLU A 150 -17.70 -4.90 -23.50
N CYS A 151 -18.41 -3.88 -23.02
CA CYS A 151 -19.78 -3.54 -23.44
C CYS A 151 -19.86 -2.67 -24.72
N GLY A 152 -18.72 -2.49 -25.44
CA GLY A 152 -18.67 -1.81 -26.73
C GLY A 152 -18.60 -0.28 -26.68
N HIS A 153 -18.53 0.35 -25.50
CA HIS A 153 -18.30 1.79 -25.40
C HIS A 153 -16.82 2.13 -25.67
N THR A 154 -16.63 3.30 -26.30
CA THR A 154 -15.31 3.86 -26.55
C THR A 154 -15.18 5.23 -25.88
N TYR A 155 -14.10 5.46 -25.15
CA TYR A 155 -13.78 6.74 -24.53
C TYR A 155 -12.51 7.30 -25.15
N GLN A 156 -12.51 8.61 -25.39
CA GLN A 156 -11.39 9.31 -26.00
C GLN A 156 -10.86 10.38 -25.04
N GLY A 157 -9.52 10.46 -24.93
CA GLY A 157 -8.86 11.43 -24.07
C GLY A 157 -7.53 11.93 -24.62
N ALA A 158 -7.02 12.98 -23.99
CA ALA A 158 -5.70 13.53 -24.32
C ALA A 158 -4.56 12.58 -23.92
N ALA A 159 -4.78 11.79 -22.88
CA ALA A 159 -3.80 10.86 -22.31
C ALA A 159 -4.51 9.80 -21.44
N LEU A 160 -3.82 8.70 -21.12
CA LEU A 160 -4.33 7.59 -20.32
C LEU A 160 -3.39 7.27 -19.15
N ILE A 161 -3.97 7.12 -17.98
CA ILE A 161 -3.27 6.64 -16.79
C ILE A 161 -3.90 5.30 -16.38
N GLY A 162 -3.10 4.22 -16.46
CA GLY A 162 -3.50 2.88 -16.02
C GLY A 162 -3.19 2.68 -14.54
N CYS A 163 -4.22 2.67 -13.72
CA CYS A 163 -4.16 2.38 -12.30
C CYS A 163 -4.89 1.08 -11.95
N ASP A 164 -5.22 0.26 -12.94
CA ASP A 164 -6.07 -0.94 -12.89
C ASP A 164 -5.44 -2.15 -12.18
N GLY A 165 -4.53 -1.88 -11.25
CA GLY A 165 -4.03 -2.82 -10.26
C GLY A 165 -3.06 -3.88 -10.79
N LEU A 166 -2.88 -4.93 -10.00
CA LEU A 166 -1.94 -6.02 -10.25
C LEU A 166 -2.19 -6.74 -11.59
N TRP A 167 -3.47 -6.89 -11.99
CA TRP A 167 -3.91 -7.59 -13.19
C TRP A 167 -4.15 -6.65 -14.39
N SER A 168 -3.51 -5.52 -14.36
CA SER A 168 -3.69 -4.39 -15.29
C SER A 168 -3.72 -4.77 -16.77
N THR A 169 -4.81 -4.42 -17.44
CA THR A 169 -4.94 -4.47 -18.89
C THR A 169 -4.06 -3.42 -19.56
N VAL A 170 -3.99 -2.22 -18.96
CA VAL A 170 -3.14 -1.14 -19.47
C VAL A 170 -1.66 -1.51 -19.41
N ARG A 171 -1.22 -2.20 -18.34
CA ARG A 171 0.16 -2.72 -18.24
C ARG A 171 0.48 -3.70 -19.37
N GLN A 172 -0.45 -4.56 -19.71
CA GLN A 172 -0.25 -5.51 -20.80
C GLN A 172 0.02 -4.78 -22.12
N HIS A 173 -0.66 -3.64 -22.38
CA HIS A 173 -0.43 -2.80 -23.55
C HIS A 173 0.93 -2.06 -23.50
N VAL A 174 1.31 -1.51 -22.34
CA VAL A 174 2.51 -0.68 -22.19
C VAL A 174 3.78 -1.55 -22.15
N ILE A 175 3.75 -2.66 -21.42
CA ILE A 175 4.90 -3.50 -21.07
C ILE A 175 4.85 -4.87 -21.74
N GLY A 176 3.69 -5.55 -21.70
CA GLY A 176 3.55 -6.90 -22.25
C GLY A 176 4.31 -7.97 -21.48
N ASP A 177 4.45 -7.85 -20.15
CA ASP A 177 5.24 -8.74 -19.30
C ASP A 177 4.45 -9.95 -18.73
N GLY A 178 3.27 -10.20 -19.26
CA GLY A 178 2.45 -11.37 -18.90
C GLY A 178 1.73 -11.25 -17.56
N LYS A 179 1.47 -12.41 -16.93
CA LYS A 179 0.73 -12.50 -15.66
C LYS A 179 1.63 -12.23 -14.45
N PRO A 180 1.05 -11.81 -13.29
CA PRO A 180 1.78 -11.77 -12.02
C PRO A 180 2.32 -13.14 -11.60
N VAL A 181 3.38 -13.13 -10.80
CA VAL A 181 4.01 -14.34 -10.27
C VAL A 181 3.53 -14.56 -8.83
N VAL A 182 3.05 -15.78 -8.55
CA VAL A 182 2.64 -16.18 -7.20
C VAL A 182 3.85 -16.23 -6.27
N SER A 183 3.74 -15.65 -5.10
CA SER A 183 4.84 -15.58 -4.13
C SER A 183 4.98 -16.83 -3.25
N GLY A 184 3.99 -17.73 -3.26
CA GLY A 184 3.87 -18.84 -2.31
C GLY A 184 3.35 -18.41 -0.92
N HIS A 185 2.90 -17.15 -0.76
CA HIS A 185 2.30 -16.65 0.45
C HIS A 185 0.83 -16.34 0.26
N ILE A 186 0.04 -16.67 1.27
CA ILE A 186 -1.38 -16.33 1.37
C ILE A 186 -1.60 -15.37 2.54
N ALA A 187 -2.47 -14.40 2.36
CA ALA A 187 -2.93 -13.51 3.42
C ALA A 187 -4.40 -13.77 3.73
N TYR A 188 -4.70 -14.16 4.97
CA TYR A 188 -6.06 -14.20 5.52
C TYR A 188 -6.33 -12.91 6.26
N ARG A 189 -7.49 -12.31 6.03
CA ARG A 189 -7.86 -11.03 6.62
C ARG A 189 -9.25 -11.09 7.22
N ALA A 190 -9.42 -10.43 8.37
CA ALA A 190 -10.69 -10.23 9.03
C ALA A 190 -10.73 -8.87 9.72
N VAL A 191 -11.92 -8.36 9.92
CA VAL A 191 -12.20 -7.19 10.75
C VAL A 191 -13.29 -7.58 11.73
N LEU A 192 -13.05 -7.33 13.01
CA LEU A 192 -13.96 -7.68 14.09
C LEU A 192 -14.39 -6.44 14.88
N PRO A 193 -15.63 -6.39 15.38
CA PRO A 193 -16.03 -5.42 16.38
C PRO A 193 -15.15 -5.51 17.63
N THR A 194 -14.84 -4.39 18.26
CA THR A 194 -14.07 -4.36 19.51
C THR A 194 -14.73 -5.15 20.63
N ALA A 195 -16.06 -5.27 20.61
CA ALA A 195 -16.80 -6.08 21.59
C ALA A 195 -16.36 -7.56 21.57
N ASP A 196 -16.05 -8.09 20.37
CA ASP A 196 -15.65 -9.48 20.14
C ASP A 196 -14.16 -9.70 20.33
N TRP A 197 -13.37 -8.62 20.46
CA TRP A 197 -11.93 -8.65 20.65
C TRP A 197 -11.57 -8.85 22.12
N PRO A 198 -10.58 -9.69 22.48
CA PRO A 198 -10.18 -9.90 23.88
C PRO A 198 -9.73 -8.58 24.53
N LYS A 199 -10.18 -8.33 25.76
CA LYS A 199 -9.96 -7.04 26.45
C LYS A 199 -8.50 -6.70 26.63
N GLU A 200 -7.67 -7.68 26.94
CA GLU A 200 -6.23 -7.59 27.15
C GLU A 200 -5.44 -7.17 25.89
N TYR A 201 -6.05 -7.35 24.71
CA TYR A 201 -5.42 -6.94 23.42
C TYR A 201 -6.10 -5.72 22.79
N ARG A 202 -6.99 -5.03 23.50
CA ARG A 202 -7.60 -3.74 23.07
C ARG A 202 -6.61 -2.58 23.27
N LEU A 203 -5.42 -2.71 22.69
CA LEU A 203 -4.34 -1.75 22.83
C LEU A 203 -4.32 -0.77 21.65
N SER A 204 -3.95 0.48 21.92
CA SER A 204 -3.68 1.48 20.88
C SER A 204 -2.31 1.25 20.24
N LYS A 205 -2.07 0.02 19.78
CA LYS A 205 -0.81 -0.40 19.15
C LYS A 205 -1.08 -1.17 17.87
N MET A 206 -0.12 -1.10 16.96
CA MET A 206 -0.01 -2.08 15.89
C MET A 206 0.95 -3.17 16.36
N ILE A 207 0.45 -4.40 16.46
CA ILE A 207 1.21 -5.55 16.95
C ILE A 207 1.39 -6.55 15.82
N ILE A 208 2.64 -6.97 15.61
CA ILE A 208 2.99 -8.06 14.71
C ILE A 208 3.57 -9.23 15.51
N TRP A 209 2.98 -10.39 15.39
CA TRP A 209 3.45 -11.66 15.93
C TRP A 209 4.23 -12.39 14.86
N CYS A 210 5.53 -12.58 15.05
CA CYS A 210 6.43 -13.16 14.07
C CYS A 210 6.79 -14.60 14.44
N GLY A 211 6.73 -15.50 13.47
CA GLY A 211 7.18 -16.88 13.55
C GLY A 211 7.89 -17.34 12.28
N ASP A 212 8.34 -18.60 12.26
CA ASP A 212 8.89 -19.16 11.03
C ASP A 212 7.81 -19.23 9.95
N LYS A 213 8.07 -18.60 8.79
CA LYS A 213 7.18 -18.52 7.62
C LYS A 213 5.74 -18.07 7.92
N THR A 214 5.50 -17.50 9.10
CA THR A 214 4.19 -17.04 9.55
C THR A 214 4.29 -15.69 10.23
N HIS A 215 3.28 -14.84 10.06
CA HIS A 215 3.06 -13.69 10.94
C HIS A 215 1.59 -13.34 11.03
N LEU A 216 1.23 -12.72 12.15
CA LEU A 216 -0.09 -12.18 12.40
C LEU A 216 0.06 -10.72 12.77
N VAL A 217 -0.71 -9.84 12.16
CA VAL A 217 -0.74 -8.41 12.44
C VAL A 217 -2.13 -8.01 12.88
N HIS A 218 -2.22 -7.26 13.97
CA HIS A 218 -3.49 -6.65 14.36
C HIS A 218 -3.31 -5.21 14.83
N TYR A 219 -4.34 -4.41 14.66
CA TYR A 219 -4.40 -3.02 15.07
C TYR A 219 -5.84 -2.50 15.09
N PRO A 220 -6.14 -1.47 15.93
CA PRO A 220 -7.46 -0.84 15.98
C PRO A 220 -7.77 -0.08 14.70
N LEU A 221 -9.05 -0.02 14.33
CA LEU A 221 -9.62 0.79 13.26
C LEU A 221 -10.77 1.63 13.81
N ARG A 222 -11.19 2.67 13.04
CA ARG A 222 -12.31 3.54 13.42
C ARG A 222 -12.23 4.00 14.88
N ARG A 223 -11.06 4.53 15.28
CA ARG A 223 -10.79 4.98 16.66
C ARG A 223 -10.96 3.90 17.73
N GLY A 224 -10.80 2.63 17.36
CA GLY A 224 -10.93 1.51 18.28
C GLY A 224 -12.31 0.85 18.32
N GLU A 225 -13.23 1.19 17.41
CA GLU A 225 -14.51 0.50 17.25
C GLU A 225 -14.35 -0.90 16.67
N LEU A 226 -13.32 -1.07 15.83
CA LEU A 226 -13.01 -2.31 15.12
C LEU A 226 -11.54 -2.69 15.33
N PHE A 227 -11.24 -3.97 15.17
CA PHE A 227 -9.88 -4.48 15.06
C PHE A 227 -9.67 -5.18 13.71
N ASN A 228 -8.59 -4.82 13.04
CA ASN A 228 -8.11 -5.50 11.85
C ASN A 228 -7.18 -6.63 12.24
N LEU A 229 -7.32 -7.74 11.54
CA LEU A 229 -6.47 -8.92 11.70
C LEU A 229 -6.01 -9.39 10.32
N VAL A 230 -4.70 -9.54 10.16
CA VAL A 230 -4.06 -10.06 8.95
C VAL A 230 -3.13 -11.18 9.34
N VAL A 231 -3.33 -12.35 8.76
CA VAL A 231 -2.49 -13.52 8.97
C VAL A 231 -1.84 -13.89 7.66
N VAL A 232 -0.53 -14.06 7.66
CA VAL A 232 0.23 -14.45 6.46
C VAL A 232 1.03 -15.71 6.76
N PHE A 233 0.98 -16.64 5.83
CA PHE A 233 1.71 -17.90 5.92
C PHE A 233 2.03 -18.46 4.53
N HIS A 234 2.94 -19.42 4.48
CA HIS A 234 3.27 -20.18 3.27
C HIS A 234 2.18 -21.21 2.97
N SER A 235 1.69 -21.22 1.72
CA SER A 235 0.76 -22.24 1.24
C SER A 235 1.01 -22.51 -0.24
N ASP A 236 0.84 -23.76 -0.63
CA ASP A 236 0.86 -24.18 -2.03
C ASP A 236 -0.50 -23.99 -2.71
N ARG A 237 -1.50 -23.57 -1.95
CA ARG A 237 -2.85 -23.29 -2.44
C ARG A 237 -2.83 -22.05 -3.33
N TYR A 238 -3.34 -22.21 -4.53
CA TYR A 238 -3.51 -21.12 -5.48
C TYR A 238 -4.96 -21.08 -5.97
N GLU A 239 -5.61 -19.94 -5.71
CA GLU A 239 -6.91 -19.60 -6.30
C GLU A 239 -6.80 -18.21 -6.88
N GLU A 240 -7.07 -18.09 -8.20
CA GLU A 240 -7.10 -16.79 -8.87
C GLU A 240 -8.39 -16.05 -8.48
N GLY A 241 -8.27 -14.87 -7.89
CA GLY A 241 -9.43 -14.03 -7.54
C GLY A 241 -9.26 -13.24 -6.26
N TRP A 242 -10.20 -12.30 -6.05
CA TRP A 242 -10.20 -11.38 -4.91
C TRP A 242 -11.25 -11.73 -3.84
N ASP A 243 -12.13 -12.68 -4.12
CA ASP A 243 -13.31 -12.98 -3.29
C ASP A 243 -13.33 -14.43 -2.81
N SER A 244 -12.15 -14.99 -2.60
CA SER A 244 -12.00 -16.32 -2.03
C SER A 244 -12.06 -16.29 -0.51
N TYR A 245 -12.59 -17.37 0.07
CA TYR A 245 -12.60 -17.57 1.51
C TYR A 245 -11.48 -18.53 1.91
N GLY A 246 -10.81 -18.21 3.03
CA GLY A 246 -9.79 -19.04 3.61
C GLY A 246 -10.38 -20.27 4.30
N ASP A 247 -9.58 -21.33 4.40
CA ASP A 247 -9.89 -22.51 5.19
C ASP A 247 -9.45 -22.31 6.66
N PRO A 248 -10.38 -22.23 7.61
CA PRO A 248 -10.04 -22.10 9.03
C PRO A 248 -9.20 -23.28 9.55
N THR A 249 -9.35 -24.48 8.98
CA THR A 249 -8.61 -25.67 9.39
C THR A 249 -7.13 -25.54 9.03
N GLU A 250 -6.82 -25.14 7.79
CA GLU A 250 -5.45 -24.86 7.37
C GLU A 250 -4.79 -23.83 8.29
N LEU A 251 -5.53 -22.77 8.64
CA LEU A 251 -5.04 -21.73 9.52
C LEU A 251 -4.74 -22.25 10.93
N GLN A 252 -5.65 -23.05 11.50
CA GLN A 252 -5.48 -23.64 12.83
C GLN A 252 -4.25 -24.57 12.88
N GLU A 253 -4.06 -25.41 11.88
CA GLU A 253 -2.89 -26.31 11.77
C GLU A 253 -1.58 -25.53 11.71
N ARG A 254 -1.52 -24.49 10.86
CA ARG A 254 -0.32 -23.64 10.69
C ARG A 254 0.06 -22.85 11.94
N PHE A 255 -0.90 -22.58 12.80
CA PHE A 255 -0.72 -21.79 14.02
C PHE A 255 -0.88 -22.61 15.31
N ALA A 256 -1.00 -23.93 15.25
CA ALA A 256 -1.22 -24.81 16.40
C ALA A 256 -0.13 -24.68 17.49
N GLU A 257 1.13 -24.51 17.10
CA GLU A 257 2.29 -24.39 18.02
C GLU A 257 2.53 -22.95 18.49
N LYS A 258 1.69 -21.98 18.10
CA LYS A 258 1.88 -20.60 18.53
C LYS A 258 1.41 -20.40 19.96
N CYS A 259 1.90 -19.32 20.60
CA CYS A 259 1.49 -18.98 21.97
C CYS A 259 -0.03 -18.78 22.08
N GLU A 260 -0.55 -18.93 23.28
CA GLU A 260 -1.98 -18.84 23.56
C GLU A 260 -2.63 -17.56 23.02
N PRO A 261 -2.06 -16.35 23.20
CA PRO A 261 -2.60 -15.13 22.65
C PRO A 261 -2.87 -15.19 21.14
N VAL A 262 -1.94 -15.75 20.37
CA VAL A 262 -2.10 -15.87 18.90
C VAL A 262 -3.25 -16.80 18.56
N ARG A 263 -3.31 -17.97 19.23
CA ARG A 263 -4.39 -18.94 19.01
C ARG A 263 -5.76 -18.40 19.42
N GLU A 264 -5.82 -17.67 20.53
CA GLU A 264 -7.04 -17.02 21.00
C GLU A 264 -7.55 -15.99 19.98
N LEU A 265 -6.68 -15.10 19.50
CA LEU A 265 -7.05 -14.10 18.48
C LEU A 265 -7.61 -14.74 17.21
N LEU A 266 -6.99 -15.83 16.75
CA LEU A 266 -7.44 -16.57 15.57
C LEU A 266 -8.81 -17.23 15.79
N SER A 267 -9.08 -17.73 17.00
CA SER A 267 -10.35 -18.40 17.34
C SER A 267 -11.56 -17.46 17.33
N LYS A 268 -11.37 -16.14 17.42
CA LYS A 268 -12.45 -15.15 17.38
C LYS A 268 -13.02 -14.93 15.97
N VAL A 269 -12.35 -15.44 14.93
CA VAL A 269 -12.73 -15.18 13.53
C VAL A 269 -13.42 -16.40 12.93
N ASN A 270 -14.68 -16.26 12.58
CA ASN A 270 -15.47 -17.32 11.96
C ASN A 270 -15.30 -17.40 10.44
N SER A 271 -14.91 -16.31 9.79
CA SER A 271 -14.77 -16.24 8.33
C SER A 271 -13.58 -15.38 7.93
N TRP A 272 -12.74 -15.92 7.09
CA TRP A 272 -11.53 -15.29 6.60
C TRP A 272 -11.65 -14.99 5.12
N ARG A 273 -11.39 -13.74 4.73
CA ARG A 273 -11.12 -13.42 3.34
C ARG A 273 -9.68 -13.80 3.02
N MET A 274 -9.47 -14.44 1.86
CA MET A 274 -8.17 -14.92 1.42
C MET A 274 -7.67 -14.12 0.21
N TRP A 275 -6.38 -13.81 0.23
CA TRP A 275 -5.65 -13.24 -0.91
C TRP A 275 -4.38 -14.04 -1.15
N VAL A 276 -4.22 -14.52 -2.37
CA VAL A 276 -2.93 -15.04 -2.83
C VAL A 276 -2.02 -13.86 -3.14
N LEU A 277 -0.86 -13.81 -2.48
CA LEU A 277 0.07 -12.71 -2.67
C LEU A 277 0.88 -12.95 -3.94
N CYS A 278 0.71 -12.06 -4.89
CA CYS A 278 1.41 -12.08 -6.17
C CYS A 278 2.35 -10.88 -6.29
N ASP A 279 3.36 -11.03 -7.12
CA ASP A 279 4.38 -10.03 -7.38
C ASP A 279 4.68 -9.92 -8.88
N ARG A 280 5.32 -8.84 -9.31
CA ARG A 280 5.81 -8.65 -10.68
C ARG A 280 7.25 -8.17 -10.69
N PRO A 281 8.04 -8.52 -11.71
CA PRO A 281 9.36 -7.94 -11.91
C PRO A 281 9.30 -6.40 -11.96
N PRO A 282 10.25 -5.71 -11.29
CA PRO A 282 10.32 -4.25 -11.38
C PRO A 282 10.63 -3.83 -12.82
N ILE A 283 9.89 -2.86 -13.29
CA ILE A 283 10.08 -2.25 -14.61
C ILE A 283 10.76 -0.90 -14.47
N LYS A 284 11.46 -0.47 -15.53
CA LYS A 284 12.15 0.82 -15.55
C LYS A 284 11.32 1.92 -16.19
N ASN A 285 10.57 1.58 -17.22
CA ASN A 285 9.74 2.50 -17.99
C ASN A 285 8.28 2.14 -17.78
N TRP A 286 7.49 3.11 -17.35
CA TRP A 286 6.08 2.93 -17.05
C TRP A 286 5.17 3.59 -18.08
N SER A 287 5.77 4.24 -19.09
CA SER A 287 5.03 5.00 -20.08
C SER A 287 5.40 4.57 -21.50
N LYS A 288 4.39 4.64 -22.38
CA LYS A 288 4.50 4.43 -23.81
C LYS A 288 3.59 5.44 -24.52
N GLY A 289 4.20 6.40 -25.22
CA GLY A 289 3.44 7.49 -25.83
C GLY A 289 2.67 8.32 -24.79
N ARG A 290 1.36 8.41 -24.97
CA ARG A 290 0.42 9.13 -24.11
C ARG A 290 -0.20 8.27 -23.00
N ILE A 291 0.34 7.07 -22.79
CA ILE A 291 -0.16 6.11 -21.82
C ILE A 291 0.90 5.91 -20.73
N THR A 292 0.52 6.05 -19.47
CA THR A 292 1.39 5.78 -18.32
C THR A 292 0.72 4.89 -17.30
N LEU A 293 1.51 4.14 -16.51
CA LEU A 293 1.05 3.30 -15.41
C LEU A 293 1.29 4.00 -14.08
N LEU A 294 0.47 3.67 -13.07
CA LEU A 294 0.58 4.19 -11.72
C LEU A 294 0.17 3.14 -10.68
N GLY A 295 0.70 3.24 -9.45
CA GLY A 295 0.36 2.33 -8.36
C GLY A 295 0.69 0.87 -8.67
N ASP A 296 -0.20 -0.07 -8.28
CA ASP A 296 0.03 -1.51 -8.47
C ASP A 296 0.11 -1.95 -9.94
N ALA A 297 -0.42 -1.18 -10.87
CA ALA A 297 -0.22 -1.43 -12.30
C ALA A 297 1.26 -1.22 -12.71
N ALA A 298 1.93 -0.25 -12.10
CA ALA A 298 3.34 0.07 -12.36
C ALA A 298 4.31 -0.74 -11.51
N HIS A 299 4.08 -0.78 -10.19
CA HIS A 299 5.03 -1.30 -9.20
C HIS A 299 4.36 -2.09 -8.07
N PRO A 300 3.60 -3.15 -8.38
CA PRO A 300 2.97 -3.95 -7.34
C PRO A 300 4.03 -4.46 -6.37
N MET A 301 3.67 -4.57 -5.11
CA MET A 301 4.57 -5.04 -4.07
C MET A 301 3.87 -5.96 -3.09
N LEU A 302 4.63 -6.86 -2.50
CA LEU A 302 4.15 -7.64 -1.36
C LEU A 302 3.90 -6.74 -0.16
N GLN A 303 2.89 -7.04 0.63
CA GLN A 303 2.33 -6.18 1.69
C GLN A 303 3.23 -5.92 2.90
N TYR A 304 4.43 -6.52 2.98
CA TYR A 304 5.29 -6.53 4.18
C TYR A 304 5.73 -5.16 4.70
N LEU A 305 5.78 -4.15 3.85
CA LEU A 305 6.11 -2.77 4.26
C LEU A 305 4.88 -1.87 4.38
N ALA A 306 3.70 -2.38 4.04
CA ALA A 306 2.44 -1.64 4.06
C ALA A 306 2.49 -0.28 3.33
N GLN A 307 3.28 -0.18 2.24
CA GLN A 307 3.51 1.07 1.50
C GLN A 307 2.81 1.13 0.13
N GLY A 308 2.16 0.05 -0.34
CA GLY A 308 1.58 0.01 -1.70
C GLY A 308 0.65 1.18 -1.99
N ALA A 309 -0.40 1.34 -1.19
CA ALA A 309 -1.34 2.44 -1.37
C ALA A 309 -0.71 3.81 -1.07
N GLY A 310 0.21 3.89 -0.10
CA GLY A 310 0.95 5.12 0.19
C GLY A 310 1.74 5.60 -1.02
N MET A 311 2.49 4.72 -1.65
CA MET A 311 3.25 5.02 -2.86
C MET A 311 2.34 5.41 -4.03
N ALA A 312 1.19 4.75 -4.18
CA ALA A 312 0.24 5.09 -5.24
C ALA A 312 -0.35 6.50 -5.06
N ILE A 313 -0.61 6.94 -3.82
CA ILE A 313 -1.06 8.30 -3.53
C ILE A 313 0.07 9.33 -3.79
N GLU A 314 1.31 8.99 -3.43
CA GLU A 314 2.49 9.82 -3.75
C GLU A 314 2.69 9.95 -5.27
N ASP A 315 2.56 8.85 -6.00
CA ASP A 315 2.64 8.83 -7.46
C ASP A 315 1.59 9.75 -8.10
N ALA A 316 0.34 9.70 -7.60
CA ALA A 316 -0.76 10.53 -8.08
C ALA A 316 -0.44 12.02 -7.98
N VAL A 317 0.03 12.47 -6.83
CA VAL A 317 0.44 13.87 -6.60
C VAL A 317 1.65 14.24 -7.43
N CYS A 318 2.65 13.36 -7.50
CA CYS A 318 3.86 13.57 -8.29
C CYS A 318 3.55 13.72 -9.79
N LEU A 319 2.72 12.82 -10.32
CA LEU A 319 2.30 12.85 -11.74
C LEU A 319 1.53 14.13 -12.06
N ALA A 320 0.58 14.53 -11.23
CA ALA A 320 -0.19 15.77 -11.43
C ALA A 320 0.72 17.01 -11.46
N ASN A 321 1.70 17.08 -10.56
CA ASN A 321 2.68 18.17 -10.56
C ASN A 321 3.56 18.16 -11.83
N GLN A 322 3.95 17.00 -12.34
CA GLN A 322 4.75 16.90 -13.58
C GLN A 322 3.94 17.29 -14.81
N ILE A 323 2.66 16.90 -14.90
CA ILE A 323 1.76 17.29 -16.00
C ILE A 323 1.54 18.80 -15.99
N GLU A 324 1.31 19.40 -14.81
CA GLU A 324 1.20 20.86 -14.67
C GLU A 324 2.49 21.56 -15.17
N ALA A 325 3.67 21.10 -14.73
CA ALA A 325 4.96 21.67 -15.16
C ALA A 325 5.23 21.50 -16.65
N ALA A 326 4.63 20.48 -17.28
CA ALA A 326 4.72 20.21 -18.72
C ALA A 326 3.57 20.84 -19.54
N ASN A 327 2.86 21.84 -18.99
CA ASN A 327 1.72 22.52 -19.62
C ASN A 327 0.64 21.54 -20.14
N GLY A 328 0.28 20.54 -19.32
CA GLY A 328 -0.78 19.59 -19.63
C GLY A 328 -0.36 18.38 -20.48
N THR A 329 0.90 18.26 -20.86
CA THR A 329 1.40 17.09 -21.57
C THR A 329 1.91 16.02 -20.61
N ILE A 330 1.59 14.74 -20.84
CA ILE A 330 2.26 13.66 -20.12
C ILE A 330 3.73 13.62 -20.57
N PRO A 331 4.69 13.73 -19.66
CA PRO A 331 6.11 13.69 -20.02
C PRO A 331 6.43 12.37 -20.74
N PRO A 332 7.15 12.39 -21.87
CA PRO A 332 7.45 11.20 -22.68
C PRO A 332 8.38 10.19 -21.99
N ARG A 333 8.91 10.52 -20.82
CA ARG A 333 9.72 9.64 -19.99
C ARG A 333 8.99 9.43 -18.67
N SER A 334 8.90 8.16 -18.28
CA SER A 334 8.37 7.67 -16.98
C SER A 334 8.45 8.73 -15.90
N VAL A 335 7.37 8.86 -15.14
CA VAL A 335 7.37 9.58 -13.86
C VAL A 335 8.69 9.26 -13.16
N ASP A 336 9.66 10.18 -13.20
CA ASP A 336 10.93 9.95 -12.54
C ASP A 336 10.71 10.13 -11.03
N THR A 337 10.16 9.07 -10.42
CA THR A 337 9.99 9.00 -8.96
C THR A 337 11.31 9.18 -8.21
N ARG A 338 12.46 9.24 -8.92
CA ARG A 338 13.74 9.59 -8.33
C ARG A 338 13.87 11.09 -8.02
N THR A 339 13.07 11.93 -8.69
CA THR A 339 13.04 13.38 -8.43
C THR A 339 12.08 13.76 -7.30
N CYS A 340 11.15 12.90 -6.94
CA CYS A 340 10.36 13.09 -5.73
C CYS A 340 11.25 12.70 -4.53
N ALA A 341 11.84 13.68 -3.84
CA ALA A 341 12.76 13.48 -2.72
C ALA A 341 12.16 12.72 -1.52
N THR A 342 10.86 12.43 -1.56
CA THR A 342 10.10 11.67 -0.57
C THR A 342 9.87 10.22 -0.98
N CYS A 343 9.99 9.85 -2.26
CA CYS A 343 9.71 8.50 -2.72
C CYS A 343 10.90 7.56 -2.45
N ALA A 344 10.67 6.50 -1.69
CA ALA A 344 11.64 5.48 -1.34
C ALA A 344 11.55 4.18 -2.18
N PRO A 345 11.42 4.21 -3.54
CA PRO A 345 11.34 2.99 -4.35
C PRO A 345 12.62 2.15 -4.30
N ARG A 346 13.78 2.77 -3.99
CA ARG A 346 15.05 2.06 -3.88
C ARG A 346 15.15 1.16 -2.65
N ALA A 347 14.56 1.58 -1.53
CA ALA A 347 14.56 0.77 -0.30
C ALA A 347 13.67 -0.46 -0.46
N CYS A 348 12.48 -0.32 -1.05
CA CYS A 348 11.56 -1.43 -1.32
C CYS A 348 12.13 -2.42 -2.37
N ARG A 349 12.81 -1.94 -3.41
CA ARG A 349 13.38 -2.81 -4.47
C ARG A 349 14.57 -3.66 -4.02
N SER A 350 15.41 -3.15 -3.13
CA SER A 350 16.56 -3.93 -2.63
C SER A 350 16.16 -5.04 -1.66
N TRP A 351 14.97 -4.95 -1.09
CA TRP A 351 14.43 -5.92 -0.16
C TRP A 351 13.99 -7.23 -0.82
N ARG A 352 13.57 -7.15 -2.08
CA ARG A 352 13.10 -8.28 -2.90
C ARG A 352 14.10 -9.44 -3.02
N LYS A 353 15.40 -9.14 -3.06
CA LYS A 353 16.45 -10.18 -3.19
C LYS A 353 16.78 -10.89 -1.88
N SER A 354 16.41 -10.34 -0.73
CA SER A 354 16.77 -10.88 0.58
C SER A 354 15.69 -11.71 1.26
N THR A 355 14.41 -11.52 0.87
CA THR A 355 13.26 -12.16 1.55
C THR A 355 12.87 -13.52 1.00
N ALA A 356 13.37 -13.89 -0.19
CA ALA A 356 13.07 -15.20 -0.78
C ALA A 356 13.70 -16.41 -0.06
N ARG A 357 14.57 -16.17 0.96
CA ARG A 357 15.22 -17.25 1.72
C ARG A 357 15.04 -16.99 3.22
N SER A 358 14.10 -17.68 3.84
CA SER A 358 13.84 -17.78 5.28
C SER A 358 13.71 -16.44 6.05
N ILE A 359 12.48 -16.04 6.35
CA ILE A 359 12.17 -14.97 7.30
C ILE A 359 12.27 -15.57 8.71
N THR A 360 13.42 -15.44 9.34
CA THR A 360 13.49 -15.61 10.79
C THR A 360 13.18 -14.25 11.44
N PRO A 361 12.49 -14.21 12.59
CA PRO A 361 12.12 -12.97 13.28
C PRO A 361 13.30 -12.01 13.48
N THR A 362 14.49 -12.54 13.77
CA THR A 362 15.73 -11.78 13.99
C THR A 362 16.22 -11.07 12.71
N ARG A 363 16.13 -11.70 11.54
CA ARG A 363 16.56 -11.10 10.28
C ARG A 363 15.60 -10.00 9.81
N TRP A 364 14.32 -10.18 10.05
CA TRP A 364 13.30 -9.19 9.68
C TRP A 364 13.43 -7.93 10.56
N CYS A 365 13.56 -8.09 11.88
CA CYS A 365 13.74 -7.01 12.83
C CYS A 365 14.97 -6.14 12.52
N VAL A 366 16.13 -6.76 12.30
CA VAL A 366 17.38 -6.03 11.99
C VAL A 366 17.30 -5.33 10.64
N SER A 367 16.71 -5.95 9.62
CA SER A 367 16.62 -5.36 8.28
C SER A 367 15.64 -4.19 8.22
N CYS A 368 14.48 -4.28 8.89
CA CYS A 368 13.50 -3.20 8.94
C CYS A 368 13.97 -2.05 9.84
N ALA A 369 14.45 -2.35 11.05
CA ALA A 369 14.91 -1.34 12.00
C ALA A 369 16.14 -0.59 11.47
N THR A 370 17.12 -1.29 10.87
CA THR A 370 18.36 -0.66 10.38
C THR A 370 18.09 0.23 9.18
N ARG A 371 17.14 -0.11 8.29
CA ARG A 371 16.83 0.71 7.11
C ARG A 371 15.88 1.86 7.40
N TYR A 372 14.95 1.68 8.33
CA TYR A 372 14.08 2.78 8.80
C TYR A 372 14.89 3.84 9.57
N CYS A 373 15.93 3.41 10.31
CA CYS A 373 16.81 4.29 11.08
C CYS A 373 17.99 4.86 10.26
N ALA A 374 18.46 4.15 9.21
CA ALA A 374 19.67 4.55 8.47
C ALA A 374 19.40 5.62 7.38
N ASN A 375 18.16 5.80 6.93
CA ASN A 375 17.81 6.77 5.87
C ASN A 375 17.13 8.04 6.39
N GLY A 376 17.00 8.22 7.70
CA GLY A 376 16.49 9.45 8.32
C GLY A 376 17.58 10.18 9.11
N PRO A 377 17.64 11.54 9.07
CA PRO A 377 18.52 12.28 9.96
C PRO A 377 17.94 12.24 11.39
N GLY A 378 18.41 11.30 12.20
CA GLY A 378 18.06 11.19 13.62
C GLY A 378 17.88 9.76 14.09
N LYS A 379 18.65 9.39 15.08
CA LYS A 379 18.61 8.08 15.76
C LYS A 379 17.29 7.96 16.52
N ALA A 380 16.37 7.11 16.05
CA ALA A 380 15.25 6.66 16.88
C ALA A 380 15.83 5.75 18.00
N ALA A 381 15.46 5.99 19.23
CA ALA A 381 15.88 5.14 20.35
C ALA A 381 15.18 3.76 20.24
N LEU A 382 15.93 2.75 19.81
CA LEU A 382 15.50 1.36 19.88
C LEU A 382 15.77 0.86 21.30
N THR A 383 14.74 0.62 22.07
CA THR A 383 14.84 -0.11 23.34
C THR A 383 14.66 -1.60 23.08
N CYS A 384 15.77 -2.34 22.94
CA CYS A 384 15.72 -3.79 23.00
C CYS A 384 15.72 -4.23 24.47
N ARG A 385 14.62 -4.82 24.95
CA ARG A 385 14.64 -5.57 26.21
C ARG A 385 15.19 -6.96 25.89
N GLY A 386 16.41 -7.25 26.37
CA GLY A 386 17.09 -8.52 26.13
C GLY A 386 16.51 -9.64 27.00
N SER A 387 16.11 -10.74 26.38
CA SER A 387 16.04 -12.03 27.06
C SER A 387 17.45 -12.62 27.18
N THR A 388 17.75 -13.27 28.31
CA THR A 388 19.09 -13.65 28.78
C THR A 388 19.73 -14.88 28.14
N ALA A 389 19.23 -15.33 26.96
CA ALA A 389 19.78 -16.53 26.32
C ALA A 389 20.08 -16.28 24.82
N SER A 390 21.21 -15.69 24.52
CA SER A 390 21.98 -15.75 23.26
C SER A 390 22.68 -14.44 22.85
N ASN A 391 23.10 -13.67 23.84
CA ASN A 391 23.69 -12.33 23.66
C ASN A 391 25.10 -12.31 23.03
N ARG A 392 25.73 -13.46 22.70
CA ARG A 392 27.11 -13.48 22.15
C ARG A 392 27.16 -13.34 20.59
N SER A 393 26.14 -13.77 19.88
CA SER A 393 26.12 -13.63 18.40
C SER A 393 25.58 -12.27 17.95
N PHE A 394 24.71 -11.64 18.75
CA PHE A 394 24.10 -10.35 18.43
C PHE A 394 25.10 -9.17 18.51
N ARG A 395 26.05 -9.21 19.47
CA ARG A 395 27.04 -8.13 19.62
C ARG A 395 28.10 -8.09 18.51
N ARG A 396 28.32 -9.18 17.76
CA ARG A 396 29.32 -9.20 16.66
C ARG A 396 28.80 -8.67 15.33
N SER A 397 27.49 -8.62 15.10
CA SER A 397 26.92 -8.12 13.85
C SER A 397 26.56 -6.63 13.83
N VAL A 398 26.60 -5.96 15.00
CA VAL A 398 26.24 -4.53 15.13
C VAL A 398 27.50 -3.62 15.16
N ALA A 399 28.70 -4.19 15.16
CA ALA A 399 29.93 -3.41 15.02
C ALA A 399 30.10 -2.93 13.56
N CYS A 400 29.38 -1.89 13.22
CA CYS A 400 29.55 -1.15 11.97
C CYS A 400 30.91 -0.44 12.03
N ARG A 401 31.87 -0.88 11.20
CA ARG A 401 33.17 -0.21 11.03
C ARG A 401 32.93 1.20 10.51
N SER A 402 33.08 2.20 11.35
CA SER A 402 33.27 3.57 10.94
C SER A 402 34.64 3.69 10.25
N ARG A 403 34.67 3.72 8.94
CA ARG A 403 35.84 4.20 8.19
C ARG A 403 35.85 5.72 8.31
N ARG A 404 36.85 6.24 9.00
CA ARG A 404 37.22 7.68 8.91
C ARG A 404 37.74 7.96 7.50
N PRO A 405 37.46 9.14 6.92
CA PRO A 405 38.13 9.58 5.71
C PRO A 405 39.64 9.77 6.04
N ARG A 406 40.51 9.34 5.14
CA ARG A 406 41.92 9.74 5.16
C ARG A 406 42.00 11.08 4.48
N ASP A 407 42.52 12.04 5.23
CA ASP A 407 43.05 13.30 4.66
C ASP A 407 44.29 12.99 3.82
N SER A 408 44.28 13.46 2.58
CA SER A 408 45.41 13.99 1.81
C SER A 408 44.91 14.58 0.52
#